data_70ba0b574084b5fe38b1006158d52e91
#
_entry.id   70ba0b574084b5fe38b1006158d52e91
#
_cell.length_a   1.000
_cell.length_b   1.000
_cell.length_c   1.000
_cell.angle_alpha   90.00
_cell.angle_beta   90.00
_cell.angle_gamma   90.00
#
_symmetry.space_group_name_H-M   'P 1'
#
loop_
_entity.id
_entity.type
_entity.pdbx_description
1 polymer ?
#
loop_
_entity_poly.entity_id
_entity_poly.type
_entity_poly.pdbx_seq_one_letter_code
_entity_poly.pdbx_strand_id
1 'polypeptide(L)'
;ANLVIENATQPSTYKTEAYYLAAQAHYRLHQYPQTIAQLQLYLEQSNIAESTNKTMALYLHAYALFNQKDFAAAEPIFRQYTAAMSNNTANTTYADALNRIGDCLFQARDFQQASDVYHQVAALKSNGADYAILQQGYAQGLLHHYAEKAEVLTSLIEQYPRSDYADDAMYEIARAQLQQDKNEDAIHTYQQLLKKYPNSNQAPKSSLELGMAYRTTKQYDAAIESFKSTIEHYAGTEEAYAALEGLEQVYVESNKIDEYIAYTKTLNRMKMQSATSEDSLVYVTAELQYMLGNYAQAAAGLTTYLTRFCPGGRHCTNATYYAANSYYQLKQYDQAIEQYSALADIQGNPYMEEACMRVAELSYDKQEYRTALYYFQRMQEVASSSNHRLTAMIG
;
A
#
# COMPACT_ATOMS: atom_id res chain seq x y z
N ALA A 1 37.57 -24.72 -29.91
CA ALA A 1 38.09 -24.57 -28.55
C ALA A 1 38.29 -25.92 -27.87
N ASN A 2 37.28 -26.78 -27.78
CA ASN A 2 37.38 -28.09 -27.09
C ASN A 2 38.49 -28.99 -27.65
N LEU A 3 38.63 -29.08 -28.97
CA LEU A 3 39.72 -29.84 -29.63
C LEU A 3 41.12 -29.35 -29.25
N VAL A 4 41.29 -28.05 -28.99
CA VAL A 4 42.57 -27.47 -28.54
C VAL A 4 42.80 -27.75 -27.06
N ILE A 5 41.76 -27.73 -26.26
CA ILE A 5 41.83 -28.02 -24.83
C ILE A 5 42.24 -29.49 -24.58
N GLU A 6 41.70 -30.41 -25.38
CA GLU A 6 41.98 -31.85 -25.28
C GLU A 6 43.35 -32.25 -25.82
N ASN A 7 43.99 -31.41 -26.63
CA ASN A 7 45.26 -31.72 -27.32
C ASN A 7 46.46 -31.24 -26.47
N ALA A 8 47.07 -32.14 -25.69
CA ALA A 8 48.17 -31.83 -24.78
C ALA A 8 49.45 -31.29 -25.45
N THR A 9 49.57 -31.40 -26.78
CA THR A 9 50.76 -30.97 -27.58
C THR A 9 50.73 -29.53 -28.04
N GLN A 10 49.59 -28.79 -27.81
CA GLN A 10 49.46 -27.42 -28.18
C GLN A 10 50.24 -26.45 -27.27
N PRO A 11 50.79 -25.33 -27.75
CA PRO A 11 51.40 -24.30 -26.95
C PRO A 11 50.43 -23.82 -25.85
N SER A 12 50.93 -23.52 -24.66
CA SER A 12 50.14 -23.11 -23.50
C SER A 12 49.24 -21.89 -23.76
N THR A 13 49.70 -20.97 -24.62
CA THR A 13 48.94 -19.79 -25.04
C THR A 13 47.67 -20.12 -25.81
N TYR A 14 47.72 -21.08 -26.75
CA TYR A 14 46.52 -21.51 -27.50
C TYR A 14 45.51 -22.20 -26.59
N LYS A 15 45.98 -22.97 -25.63
CA LYS A 15 45.14 -23.64 -24.66
C LYS A 15 44.43 -22.61 -23.76
N THR A 16 45.14 -21.60 -23.28
CA THR A 16 44.59 -20.49 -22.49
C THR A 16 43.48 -19.76 -23.25
N GLU A 17 43.74 -19.33 -24.49
CA GLU A 17 42.72 -18.64 -25.30
C GLU A 17 41.52 -19.54 -25.63
N ALA A 18 41.73 -20.87 -25.75
CA ALA A 18 40.66 -21.82 -26.01
C ALA A 18 39.67 -21.89 -24.85
N TYR A 19 40.12 -21.80 -23.59
CA TYR A 19 39.23 -21.69 -22.42
C TYR A 19 38.36 -20.45 -22.49
N TYR A 20 38.93 -19.29 -22.79
CA TYR A 20 38.17 -18.03 -22.88
C TYR A 20 37.12 -18.08 -24.01
N LEU A 21 37.47 -18.59 -25.18
CA LEU A 21 36.55 -18.73 -26.32
C LEU A 21 35.42 -19.75 -26.00
N ALA A 22 35.76 -20.85 -25.32
CA ALA A 22 34.74 -21.81 -24.86
C ALA A 22 33.78 -21.17 -23.86
N ALA A 23 34.29 -20.40 -22.91
CA ALA A 23 33.47 -19.68 -21.94
C ALA A 23 32.53 -18.68 -22.62
N GLN A 24 33.00 -17.92 -23.58
CA GLN A 24 32.15 -17.00 -24.38
C GLN A 24 31.01 -17.73 -25.10
N ALA A 25 31.35 -18.89 -25.71
CA ALA A 25 30.34 -19.70 -26.40
C ALA A 25 29.29 -20.24 -25.42
N HIS A 26 29.72 -20.78 -24.29
CA HIS A 26 28.80 -21.26 -23.22
C HIS A 26 27.94 -20.11 -22.66
N TYR A 27 28.52 -18.94 -22.46
CA TYR A 27 27.75 -17.77 -21.98
C TYR A 27 26.62 -17.37 -22.93
N ARG A 28 26.92 -17.30 -24.25
CA ARG A 28 25.91 -17.01 -25.29
C ARG A 28 24.81 -18.06 -25.37
N LEU A 29 25.09 -19.30 -24.94
CA LEU A 29 24.13 -20.39 -24.84
C LEU A 29 23.42 -20.44 -23.47
N HIS A 30 23.63 -19.45 -22.61
CA HIS A 30 23.13 -19.38 -21.24
C HIS A 30 23.55 -20.58 -20.36
N GLN A 31 24.68 -21.22 -20.71
CA GLN A 31 25.26 -22.36 -19.95
C GLN A 31 26.23 -21.80 -18.90
N TYR A 32 25.70 -21.13 -17.90
CA TYR A 32 26.50 -20.39 -16.91
C TYR A 32 27.43 -21.29 -16.08
N PRO A 33 27.05 -22.52 -15.63
CA PRO A 33 27.98 -23.40 -14.93
C PRO A 33 29.23 -23.73 -15.77
N GLN A 34 29.04 -24.04 -17.04
CA GLN A 34 30.16 -24.32 -17.98
C GLN A 34 30.99 -23.06 -18.22
N THR A 35 30.34 -21.90 -18.34
CA THR A 35 31.03 -20.60 -18.46
C THR A 35 31.96 -20.38 -17.28
N ILE A 36 31.47 -20.55 -16.05
CA ILE A 36 32.23 -20.38 -14.81
C ILE A 36 33.43 -21.32 -14.79
N ALA A 37 33.21 -22.62 -15.05
CA ALA A 37 34.29 -23.62 -15.05
C ALA A 37 35.41 -23.28 -16.07
N GLN A 38 35.03 -22.86 -17.27
CA GLN A 38 36.02 -22.47 -18.28
C GLN A 38 36.79 -21.20 -17.92
N LEU A 39 36.11 -20.21 -17.32
CA LEU A 39 36.73 -18.97 -16.87
C LEU A 39 37.66 -19.17 -15.68
N GLN A 40 37.33 -20.06 -14.77
CA GLN A 40 38.22 -20.43 -13.66
C GLN A 40 39.51 -21.03 -14.22
N LEU A 41 39.40 -22.01 -15.09
CA LEU A 41 40.57 -22.60 -15.76
C LEU A 41 41.40 -21.56 -16.55
N TYR A 42 40.74 -20.59 -17.17
CA TYR A 42 41.42 -19.48 -17.88
C TYR A 42 42.18 -18.59 -16.90
N LEU A 43 41.55 -18.17 -15.80
CA LEU A 43 42.12 -17.24 -14.85
C LEU A 43 43.24 -17.84 -14.00
N GLU A 44 43.31 -19.18 -13.88
CA GLU A 44 44.36 -19.92 -13.16
C GLU A 44 45.64 -20.10 -13.98
N GLN A 45 45.64 -19.76 -15.28
CA GLN A 45 46.84 -19.92 -16.10
C GLN A 45 47.95 -18.95 -15.68
N SER A 46 49.21 -19.42 -15.66
CA SER A 46 50.36 -18.62 -15.20
C SER A 46 50.64 -17.41 -16.09
N ASN A 47 50.27 -17.46 -17.36
CA ASN A 47 50.47 -16.39 -18.37
C ASN A 47 49.30 -15.40 -18.45
N ILE A 48 48.30 -15.51 -17.58
CA ILE A 48 47.07 -14.68 -17.63
C ILE A 48 47.34 -13.22 -17.37
N ALA A 49 48.37 -12.88 -16.59
CA ALA A 49 48.71 -11.48 -16.28
C ALA A 49 48.99 -10.62 -17.53
N GLU A 50 49.49 -11.24 -18.59
CA GLU A 50 49.82 -10.57 -19.89
C GLU A 50 48.65 -10.68 -20.90
N SER A 51 47.58 -11.41 -20.58
CA SER A 51 46.47 -11.57 -21.51
C SER A 51 45.63 -10.32 -21.59
N THR A 52 45.38 -9.86 -22.85
CA THR A 52 44.48 -8.74 -23.14
C THR A 52 43.01 -9.03 -22.76
N ASN A 53 42.65 -10.32 -22.65
CA ASN A 53 41.30 -10.75 -22.37
C ASN A 53 40.98 -10.93 -20.86
N LYS A 54 42.01 -10.81 -19.96
CA LYS A 54 41.88 -11.03 -18.55
C LYS A 54 40.75 -10.18 -17.92
N THR A 55 40.73 -8.91 -18.20
CA THR A 55 39.75 -7.99 -17.66
C THR A 55 38.33 -8.35 -18.11
N MET A 56 38.17 -8.66 -19.40
CA MET A 56 36.86 -9.08 -19.92
C MET A 56 36.45 -10.47 -19.43
N ALA A 57 37.40 -11.35 -19.13
CA ALA A 57 37.13 -12.65 -18.52
C ALA A 57 36.57 -12.50 -17.09
N LEU A 58 37.10 -11.56 -16.28
CA LEU A 58 36.56 -11.24 -14.97
C LEU A 58 35.11 -10.74 -15.07
N TYR A 59 34.85 -9.81 -16.01
CA TYR A 59 33.52 -9.29 -16.24
C TYR A 59 32.52 -10.39 -16.63
N LEU A 60 32.89 -11.25 -17.55
CA LEU A 60 32.06 -12.36 -18.00
C LEU A 60 31.82 -13.39 -16.87
N HIS A 61 32.86 -13.66 -16.06
CA HIS A 61 32.77 -14.55 -14.91
C HIS A 61 31.79 -14.03 -13.86
N ALA A 62 31.93 -12.75 -13.49
CA ALA A 62 31.01 -12.09 -12.56
C ALA A 62 29.57 -12.15 -13.05
N TYR A 63 29.34 -11.87 -14.35
CA TYR A 63 28.00 -11.98 -14.95
C TYR A 63 27.45 -13.39 -14.99
N ALA A 64 28.27 -14.40 -15.20
CA ALA A 64 27.81 -15.80 -15.17
C ALA A 64 27.32 -16.19 -13.78
N LEU A 65 28.05 -15.78 -12.73
CA LEU A 65 27.65 -15.96 -11.33
C LEU A 65 26.38 -15.16 -11.00
N PHE A 66 26.33 -13.90 -11.44
CA PHE A 66 25.17 -13.02 -11.24
C PHE A 66 23.89 -13.61 -11.84
N ASN A 67 23.98 -14.12 -13.07
CA ASN A 67 22.85 -14.75 -13.76
C ASN A 67 22.41 -16.09 -13.09
N GLN A 68 23.30 -16.75 -12.36
CA GLN A 68 22.96 -17.86 -11.48
C GLN A 68 22.37 -17.42 -10.13
N LYS A 69 22.26 -16.11 -9.90
CA LYS A 69 21.85 -15.52 -8.62
C LYS A 69 22.83 -15.79 -7.47
N ASP A 70 24.06 -16.16 -7.78
CA ASP A 70 25.14 -16.26 -6.80
C ASP A 70 25.78 -14.87 -6.63
N PHE A 71 25.04 -13.98 -6.00
CA PHE A 71 25.43 -12.58 -5.82
C PHE A 71 26.66 -12.45 -4.89
N ALA A 72 26.78 -13.36 -3.92
CA ALA A 72 27.91 -13.37 -2.98
C ALA A 72 29.24 -13.71 -3.66
N ALA A 73 29.23 -14.61 -4.65
CA ALA A 73 30.40 -14.93 -5.44
C ALA A 73 30.64 -13.91 -6.58
N ALA A 74 29.58 -13.30 -7.14
CA ALA A 74 29.67 -12.35 -8.25
C ALA A 74 30.32 -11.03 -7.81
N GLU A 75 29.93 -10.51 -6.65
CA GLU A 75 30.32 -9.18 -6.15
C GLU A 75 31.86 -9.00 -6.08
N PRO A 76 32.64 -9.88 -5.44
CA PRO A 76 34.08 -9.72 -5.37
C PRO A 76 34.77 -9.82 -6.75
N ILE A 77 34.20 -10.54 -7.71
CA ILE A 77 34.75 -10.61 -9.07
C ILE A 77 34.45 -9.30 -9.84
N PHE A 78 33.25 -8.72 -9.70
CA PHE A 78 32.99 -7.39 -10.24
C PHE A 78 33.92 -6.33 -9.64
N ARG A 79 34.25 -6.39 -8.34
CA ARG A 79 35.24 -5.47 -7.73
C ARG A 79 36.64 -5.68 -8.32
N GLN A 80 37.08 -6.90 -8.57
CA GLN A 80 38.34 -7.15 -9.24
C GLN A 80 38.35 -6.53 -10.65
N TYR A 81 37.23 -6.66 -11.38
CA TYR A 81 37.07 -6.03 -12.68
C TYR A 81 37.17 -4.51 -12.61
N THR A 82 36.40 -3.87 -11.71
CA THR A 82 36.38 -2.42 -11.60
C THR A 82 37.73 -1.87 -11.12
N ALA A 83 38.44 -2.57 -10.25
CA ALA A 83 39.81 -2.21 -9.85
C ALA A 83 40.77 -2.24 -11.05
N ALA A 84 40.68 -3.25 -11.89
CA ALA A 84 41.51 -3.34 -13.12
C ALA A 84 41.15 -2.26 -14.15
N MET A 85 39.92 -1.74 -14.11
CA MET A 85 39.43 -0.69 -15.04
C MET A 85 39.49 0.72 -14.44
N SER A 86 40.07 0.92 -13.27
CA SER A 86 40.07 2.20 -12.54
C SER A 86 40.62 3.40 -13.32
N ASN A 87 41.50 3.17 -14.28
CA ASN A 87 42.05 4.18 -15.19
C ASN A 87 41.18 4.45 -16.45
N ASN A 88 40.07 3.72 -16.63
CA ASN A 88 39.17 3.83 -17.79
C ASN A 88 37.68 3.86 -17.33
N THR A 89 37.38 4.79 -16.45
CA THR A 89 36.04 4.97 -15.88
C THR A 89 34.98 5.45 -16.89
N ALA A 90 35.41 5.98 -18.01
CA ALA A 90 34.54 6.38 -19.11
C ALA A 90 33.99 5.18 -19.91
N ASN A 91 34.49 3.97 -19.66
CA ASN A 91 33.99 2.77 -20.30
C ASN A 91 32.60 2.40 -19.75
N THR A 92 31.65 2.14 -20.63
CA THR A 92 30.28 1.78 -20.28
C THR A 92 30.17 0.52 -19.40
N THR A 93 31.10 -0.45 -19.62
CA THR A 93 31.14 -1.68 -18.82
C THR A 93 31.65 -1.45 -17.38
N TYR A 94 32.41 -0.35 -17.15
CA TYR A 94 32.82 0.04 -15.80
C TYR A 94 31.62 0.48 -14.94
N ALA A 95 30.82 1.39 -15.49
CA ALA A 95 29.60 1.84 -14.80
C ALA A 95 28.58 0.70 -14.61
N ASP A 96 28.46 -0.17 -15.62
CA ASP A 96 27.59 -1.34 -15.54
C ASP A 96 28.08 -2.30 -14.44
N ALA A 97 29.37 -2.60 -14.34
CA ALA A 97 29.92 -3.45 -13.29
C ALA A 97 29.69 -2.88 -11.88
N LEU A 98 29.79 -1.55 -11.72
CA LEU A 98 29.45 -0.88 -10.46
C LEU A 98 27.95 -1.04 -10.15
N ASN A 99 27.06 -0.89 -11.12
CA ASN A 99 25.65 -1.19 -10.94
C ASN A 99 25.42 -2.62 -10.45
N ARG A 100 26.11 -3.61 -11.05
CA ARG A 100 26.01 -5.02 -10.61
C ARG A 100 26.55 -5.23 -9.20
N ILE A 101 27.60 -4.51 -8.79
CA ILE A 101 28.08 -4.52 -7.38
C ILE A 101 26.95 -3.97 -6.46
N GLY A 102 26.36 -2.85 -6.83
CA GLY A 102 25.21 -2.28 -6.11
C GLY A 102 24.07 -3.28 -5.98
N ASP A 103 23.71 -3.96 -7.07
CA ASP A 103 22.66 -4.99 -7.08
C ASP A 103 22.99 -6.18 -6.15
N CYS A 104 24.25 -6.65 -6.16
CA CYS A 104 24.69 -7.73 -5.28
C CYS A 104 24.57 -7.32 -3.80
N LEU A 105 25.02 -6.13 -3.46
CA LEU A 105 24.91 -5.57 -2.10
C LEU A 105 23.44 -5.38 -1.69
N PHE A 106 22.61 -4.92 -2.60
CA PHE A 106 21.17 -4.77 -2.37
C PHE A 106 20.51 -6.11 -2.06
N GLN A 107 20.85 -7.17 -2.81
CA GLN A 107 20.38 -8.53 -2.55
C GLN A 107 20.91 -9.10 -1.22
N ALA A 108 22.13 -8.72 -0.83
CA ALA A 108 22.71 -9.03 0.48
C ALA A 108 22.10 -8.21 1.64
N ARG A 109 21.17 -7.29 1.33
CA ARG A 109 20.54 -6.33 2.25
C ARG A 109 21.53 -5.34 2.88
N ASP A 110 22.69 -5.17 2.30
CA ASP A 110 23.61 -4.08 2.68
C ASP A 110 23.22 -2.80 1.91
N PHE A 111 22.08 -2.22 2.31
CA PHE A 111 21.47 -1.10 1.61
C PHE A 111 22.32 0.17 1.67
N GLN A 112 23.13 0.33 2.74
CA GLN A 112 24.02 1.48 2.84
C GLN A 112 25.12 1.40 1.79
N GLN A 113 25.85 0.30 1.75
CA GLN A 113 26.90 0.13 0.74
C GLN A 113 26.34 0.10 -0.69
N ALA A 114 25.16 -0.50 -0.90
CA ALA A 114 24.49 -0.46 -2.19
C ALA A 114 24.21 0.98 -2.63
N SER A 115 23.65 1.82 -1.74
CA SER A 115 23.40 3.24 -2.00
C SER A 115 24.67 3.99 -2.35
N ASP A 116 25.78 3.75 -1.63
CA ASP A 116 27.07 4.40 -1.86
C ASP A 116 27.63 4.05 -3.25
N VAL A 117 27.50 2.79 -3.67
CA VAL A 117 27.96 2.34 -4.99
C VAL A 117 27.07 2.92 -6.10
N TYR A 118 25.75 2.92 -5.94
CA TYR A 118 24.85 3.54 -6.92
C TYR A 118 25.10 5.05 -7.05
N HIS A 119 25.37 5.73 -5.93
CA HIS A 119 25.76 7.14 -5.96
C HIS A 119 27.05 7.38 -6.80
N GLN A 120 28.04 6.49 -6.70
CA GLN A 120 29.24 6.56 -7.53
C GLN A 120 28.89 6.45 -9.03
N VAL A 121 27.98 5.53 -9.40
CA VAL A 121 27.54 5.40 -10.81
C VAL A 121 26.79 6.65 -11.27
N ALA A 122 25.90 7.17 -10.46
CA ALA A 122 25.16 8.41 -10.75
C ALA A 122 26.11 9.58 -11.05
N ALA A 123 27.20 9.70 -10.28
CA ALA A 123 28.22 10.74 -10.47
C ALA A 123 28.98 10.63 -11.80
N LEU A 124 29.10 9.43 -12.37
CA LEU A 124 29.74 9.22 -13.67
C LEU A 124 28.92 9.78 -14.85
N LYS A 125 27.63 10.01 -14.67
CA LYS A 125 26.68 10.48 -15.71
C LYS A 125 26.75 9.68 -17.01
N SER A 126 27.11 8.41 -16.89
CA SER A 126 27.22 7.46 -17.98
C SER A 126 25.90 6.72 -18.23
N ASN A 127 25.88 5.84 -19.23
CA ASN A 127 24.73 4.96 -19.45
C ASN A 127 24.46 4.12 -18.19
N GLY A 128 23.19 4.03 -17.79
CA GLY A 128 22.76 3.35 -16.57
C GLY A 128 22.85 4.18 -15.29
N ALA A 129 23.17 5.48 -15.39
CA ALA A 129 23.13 6.39 -14.23
C ALA A 129 21.70 6.62 -13.71
N ASP A 130 20.72 6.67 -14.60
CA ASP A 130 19.31 6.76 -14.24
C ASP A 130 18.82 5.52 -13.48
N TYR A 131 19.23 4.31 -13.92
CA TYR A 131 19.01 3.08 -13.16
C TYR A 131 19.64 3.15 -11.76
N ALA A 132 20.90 3.60 -11.68
CA ALA A 132 21.61 3.74 -10.40
C ALA A 132 20.89 4.68 -9.45
N ILE A 133 20.42 5.84 -9.94
CA ILE A 133 19.68 6.80 -9.10
C ILE A 133 18.37 6.19 -8.60
N LEU A 134 17.63 5.45 -9.43
CA LEU A 134 16.42 4.75 -9.01
C LEU A 134 16.74 3.74 -7.89
N GLN A 135 17.75 2.89 -8.08
CA GLN A 135 18.15 1.88 -7.10
C GLN A 135 18.67 2.51 -5.80
N GLN A 136 19.40 3.64 -5.91
CA GLN A 136 19.79 4.42 -4.74
C GLN A 136 18.58 4.90 -3.96
N GLY A 137 17.55 5.40 -4.64
CA GLY A 137 16.28 5.79 -4.02
C GLY A 137 15.58 4.63 -3.30
N TYR A 138 15.58 3.44 -3.89
CA TYR A 138 15.04 2.25 -3.22
C TYR A 138 15.86 1.88 -1.98
N ALA A 139 17.18 1.90 -2.06
CA ALA A 139 18.07 1.63 -0.93
C ALA A 139 17.83 2.62 0.23
N GLN A 140 17.73 3.93 -0.06
CA GLN A 140 17.39 4.95 0.94
C GLN A 140 16.02 4.71 1.58
N GLY A 141 15.04 4.28 0.79
CA GLY A 141 13.72 3.91 1.32
C GLY A 141 13.75 2.75 2.31
N LEU A 142 14.58 1.73 2.04
CA LEU A 142 14.76 0.57 2.93
C LEU A 142 15.57 0.91 4.19
N LEU A 143 16.35 1.98 4.14
CA LEU A 143 17.04 2.58 5.30
C LEU A 143 16.12 3.54 6.08
N HIS A 144 14.87 3.74 5.65
CA HIS A 144 13.92 4.72 6.19
C HIS A 144 14.38 6.19 6.06
N HIS A 145 15.30 6.48 5.16
CA HIS A 145 15.78 7.83 4.85
C HIS A 145 14.88 8.47 3.78
N TYR A 146 13.61 8.74 4.13
CA TYR A 146 12.60 9.15 3.16
C TYR A 146 12.85 10.53 2.53
N ALA A 147 13.53 11.44 3.25
CA ALA A 147 13.87 12.76 2.71
C ALA A 147 14.94 12.63 1.61
N GLU A 148 16.00 11.89 1.89
CA GLU A 148 17.08 11.59 0.95
C GLU A 148 16.56 10.79 -0.26
N LYS A 149 15.66 9.83 -0.03
CA LYS A 149 14.99 9.11 -1.11
C LYS A 149 14.29 10.06 -2.07
N ALA A 150 13.48 10.99 -1.55
CA ALA A 150 12.75 11.93 -2.38
C ALA A 150 13.69 12.88 -3.15
N GLU A 151 14.77 13.34 -2.52
CA GLU A 151 15.78 14.20 -3.15
C GLU A 151 16.51 13.46 -4.29
N VAL A 152 17.01 12.26 -4.02
CA VAL A 152 17.70 11.42 -5.01
C VAL A 152 16.81 11.16 -6.23
N LEU A 153 15.56 10.72 -6.00
CA LEU A 153 14.63 10.42 -7.09
C LEU A 153 14.17 11.67 -7.86
N THR A 154 14.09 12.83 -7.20
CA THR A 154 13.86 14.10 -7.89
C THR A 154 14.98 14.42 -8.86
N SER A 155 16.23 14.16 -8.47
CA SER A 155 17.39 14.35 -9.35
C SER A 155 17.33 13.47 -10.61
N LEU A 156 16.72 12.27 -10.53
CA LEU A 156 16.48 11.41 -11.69
C LEU A 156 15.56 12.11 -12.69
N ILE A 157 14.45 12.64 -12.22
CA ILE A 157 13.44 13.28 -13.08
C ILE A 157 14.02 14.55 -13.76
N GLU A 158 14.85 15.29 -13.02
CA GLU A 158 15.49 16.52 -13.53
C GLU A 158 16.59 16.24 -14.55
N GLN A 159 17.47 15.28 -14.24
CA GLN A 159 18.63 14.99 -15.08
C GLN A 159 18.29 14.05 -16.26
N TYR A 160 17.32 13.16 -16.07
CA TYR A 160 16.93 12.14 -17.05
C TYR A 160 15.41 12.14 -17.31
N PRO A 161 14.80 13.26 -17.79
CA PRO A 161 13.35 13.41 -17.91
C PRO A 161 12.69 12.45 -18.93
N ARG A 162 13.50 11.75 -19.73
CA ARG A 162 13.07 10.74 -20.72
C ARG A 162 13.45 9.31 -20.31
N SER A 163 13.92 9.12 -19.08
CA SER A 163 14.23 7.78 -18.57
C SER A 163 12.97 6.95 -18.47
N ASP A 164 13.11 5.67 -18.78
CA ASP A 164 12.04 4.67 -18.59
C ASP A 164 11.69 4.45 -17.10
N TYR A 165 12.49 5.00 -16.19
CA TYR A 165 12.29 4.93 -14.73
C TYR A 165 11.65 6.20 -14.14
N ALA A 166 11.26 7.17 -14.97
CA ALA A 166 10.78 8.45 -14.48
C ALA A 166 9.41 8.36 -13.78
N ASP A 167 8.53 7.47 -14.22
CA ASP A 167 7.24 7.19 -13.59
C ASP A 167 7.41 6.40 -12.28
N ASP A 168 8.30 5.40 -12.24
CA ASP A 168 8.68 4.70 -11.01
C ASP A 168 9.24 5.68 -9.97
N ALA A 169 10.12 6.59 -10.40
CA ALA A 169 10.69 7.60 -9.52
C ALA A 169 9.61 8.54 -8.95
N MET A 170 8.68 9.02 -9.78
CA MET A 170 7.57 9.87 -9.31
C MET A 170 6.68 9.15 -8.29
N TYR A 171 6.33 7.88 -8.55
CA TYR A 171 5.56 7.07 -7.62
C TYR A 171 6.27 6.93 -6.28
N GLU A 172 7.55 6.62 -6.30
CA GLU A 172 8.34 6.44 -5.08
C GLU A 172 8.63 7.75 -4.32
N ILE A 173 8.70 8.90 -5.02
CA ILE A 173 8.74 10.23 -4.39
C ILE A 173 7.45 10.48 -3.61
N ALA A 174 6.29 10.27 -4.23
CA ALA A 174 5.01 10.48 -3.56
C ALA A 174 4.86 9.59 -2.32
N ARG A 175 5.27 8.31 -2.42
CA ARG A 175 5.30 7.41 -1.26
C ARG A 175 6.24 7.90 -0.15
N ALA A 176 7.43 8.40 -0.52
CA ALA A 176 8.35 8.97 0.45
C ALA A 176 7.80 10.23 1.12
N GLN A 177 7.04 11.05 0.40
CA GLN A 177 6.33 12.21 0.94
C GLN A 177 5.25 11.80 1.94
N LEU A 178 4.46 10.75 1.65
CA LEU A 178 3.48 10.20 2.60
C LEU A 178 4.14 9.70 3.89
N GLN A 179 5.31 9.04 3.80
CA GLN A 179 6.05 8.58 4.97
C GLN A 179 6.63 9.73 5.83
N GLN A 180 6.67 10.94 5.28
CA GLN A 180 7.06 12.18 5.97
C GLN A 180 5.85 13.01 6.41
N ASP A 181 4.63 12.47 6.36
CA ASP A 181 3.37 13.18 6.60
C ASP A 181 3.13 14.41 5.67
N LYS A 182 3.86 14.49 4.55
CA LYS A 182 3.71 15.54 3.52
C LYS A 182 2.61 15.19 2.54
N ASN A 183 1.39 15.07 3.04
CA ASN A 183 0.26 14.55 2.27
C ASN A 183 -0.07 15.42 1.05
N GLU A 184 -0.03 16.75 1.16
CA GLU A 184 -0.35 17.66 0.04
C GLU A 184 0.72 17.56 -1.08
N ASP A 185 2.00 17.41 -0.71
CA ASP A 185 3.07 17.20 -1.69
C ASP A 185 2.87 15.88 -2.43
N ALA A 186 2.51 14.82 -1.71
CA ALA A 186 2.24 13.50 -2.29
C ALA A 186 1.04 13.54 -3.25
N ILE A 187 -0.05 14.19 -2.86
CA ILE A 187 -1.22 14.43 -3.71
C ILE A 187 -0.79 15.09 -5.03
N HIS A 188 0.00 16.17 -4.92
CA HIS A 188 0.47 16.88 -6.10
C HIS A 188 1.36 16.01 -6.99
N THR A 189 2.25 15.22 -6.39
CA THR A 189 3.15 14.32 -7.12
C THR A 189 2.37 13.22 -7.85
N TYR A 190 1.37 12.59 -7.19
CA TYR A 190 0.50 11.60 -7.85
C TYR A 190 -0.31 12.20 -9.00
N GLN A 191 -0.86 13.39 -8.82
CA GLN A 191 -1.56 14.10 -9.90
C GLN A 191 -0.66 14.36 -11.10
N GLN A 192 0.58 14.78 -10.86
CA GLN A 192 1.57 14.98 -11.92
C GLN A 192 1.92 13.69 -12.65
N LEU A 193 2.09 12.57 -11.90
CA LEU A 193 2.37 11.26 -12.47
C LEU A 193 1.23 10.83 -13.40
N LEU A 194 0.00 10.87 -12.92
CA LEU A 194 -1.18 10.46 -13.69
C LEU A 194 -1.39 11.32 -14.94
N LYS A 195 -1.06 12.60 -14.86
CA LYS A 195 -1.12 13.51 -16.01
C LYS A 195 -0.02 13.24 -17.04
N LYS A 196 1.20 12.97 -16.58
CA LYS A 196 2.38 12.82 -17.44
C LYS A 196 2.52 11.41 -18.00
N TYR A 197 2.15 10.41 -17.20
CA TYR A 197 2.33 8.98 -17.51
C TYR A 197 1.02 8.18 -17.31
N PRO A 198 -0.08 8.53 -18.00
CA PRO A 198 -1.40 7.92 -17.76
C PRO A 198 -1.46 6.42 -18.07
N ASN A 199 -0.55 5.92 -18.90
CA ASN A 199 -0.47 4.51 -19.32
C ASN A 199 0.69 3.76 -18.65
N SER A 200 1.32 4.32 -17.63
CA SER A 200 2.40 3.63 -16.92
C SER A 200 1.88 2.48 -16.06
N ASN A 201 2.76 1.53 -15.75
CA ASN A 201 2.46 0.45 -14.82
C ASN A 201 2.21 0.96 -13.38
N GLN A 202 2.64 2.19 -13.07
CA GLN A 202 2.41 2.83 -11.78
C GLN A 202 1.09 3.63 -11.74
N ALA A 203 0.45 3.88 -12.88
CA ALA A 203 -0.76 4.71 -12.93
C ALA A 203 -1.94 4.13 -12.12
N PRO A 204 -2.28 2.83 -12.16
CA PRO A 204 -3.34 2.27 -11.33
C PRO A 204 -3.07 2.47 -9.83
N LYS A 205 -1.84 2.15 -9.38
CA LYS A 205 -1.41 2.29 -7.99
C LYS A 205 -1.44 3.76 -7.55
N SER A 206 -0.91 4.65 -8.39
CA SER A 206 -0.91 6.09 -8.13
C SER A 206 -2.31 6.67 -8.00
N SER A 207 -3.26 6.20 -8.81
CA SER A 207 -4.66 6.62 -8.76
C SER A 207 -5.34 6.19 -7.46
N LEU A 208 -5.08 4.95 -7.02
CA LEU A 208 -5.57 4.43 -5.74
C LEU A 208 -4.98 5.22 -4.55
N GLU A 209 -3.64 5.37 -4.52
CA GLU A 209 -2.93 6.06 -3.44
C GLU A 209 -3.33 7.55 -3.36
N LEU A 210 -3.61 8.19 -4.50
CA LEU A 210 -4.16 9.54 -4.56
C LEU A 210 -5.51 9.63 -3.84
N GLY A 211 -6.40 8.67 -4.07
CA GLY A 211 -7.68 8.58 -3.37
C GLY A 211 -7.51 8.40 -1.86
N MET A 212 -6.56 7.56 -1.45
CA MET A 212 -6.24 7.35 -0.04
C MET A 212 -5.64 8.61 0.61
N ALA A 213 -4.77 9.33 -0.08
CA ALA A 213 -4.19 10.58 0.40
C ALA A 213 -5.25 11.67 0.59
N TYR A 214 -6.18 11.81 -0.36
CA TYR A 214 -7.33 12.71 -0.20
C TYR A 214 -8.22 12.33 0.99
N ARG A 215 -8.48 11.03 1.19
CA ARG A 215 -9.24 10.57 2.35
C ARG A 215 -8.53 10.92 3.66
N THR A 216 -7.21 10.68 3.75
CA THR A 216 -6.39 10.99 4.93
C THR A 216 -6.45 12.48 5.28
N THR A 217 -6.45 13.35 4.27
CA THR A 217 -6.59 14.80 4.44
C THR A 217 -8.04 15.28 4.55
N LYS A 218 -9.02 14.35 4.61
CA LYS A 218 -10.46 14.60 4.69
C LYS A 218 -11.03 15.41 3.51
N GLN A 219 -10.36 15.38 2.38
CA GLN A 219 -10.84 15.93 1.11
C GLN A 219 -11.78 14.92 0.43
N TYR A 220 -12.93 14.64 1.08
CA TYR A 220 -13.78 13.49 0.74
C TYR A 220 -14.32 13.54 -0.70
N ASP A 221 -14.69 14.70 -1.22
CA ASP A 221 -15.21 14.82 -2.59
C ASP A 221 -14.11 14.46 -3.62
N ALA A 222 -12.88 14.93 -3.40
CA ALA A 222 -11.74 14.60 -4.25
C ALA A 222 -11.36 13.09 -4.14
N ALA A 223 -11.46 12.53 -2.94
CA ALA A 223 -11.23 11.09 -2.72
C ALA A 223 -12.27 10.24 -3.48
N ILE A 224 -13.56 10.61 -3.41
CA ILE A 224 -14.65 9.96 -4.14
C ILE A 224 -14.37 9.97 -5.65
N GLU A 225 -13.98 11.13 -6.19
CA GLU A 225 -13.69 11.29 -7.61
C GLU A 225 -12.48 10.46 -8.05
N SER A 226 -11.42 10.46 -7.24
CA SER A 226 -10.21 9.66 -7.49
C SER A 226 -10.50 8.16 -7.47
N PHE A 227 -11.22 7.66 -6.46
CA PHE A 227 -11.57 6.23 -6.39
C PHE A 227 -12.51 5.81 -7.54
N LYS A 228 -13.51 6.62 -7.90
CA LYS A 228 -14.37 6.35 -9.07
C LYS A 228 -13.56 6.29 -10.35
N SER A 229 -12.65 7.24 -10.54
CA SER A 229 -11.73 7.25 -11.67
C SER A 229 -10.88 5.99 -11.74
N THR A 230 -10.35 5.51 -10.58
CA THR A 230 -9.58 4.28 -10.49
C THR A 230 -10.42 3.06 -10.92
N ILE A 231 -11.66 2.96 -10.42
CA ILE A 231 -12.60 1.87 -10.74
C ILE A 231 -12.92 1.85 -12.23
N GLU A 232 -13.16 3.00 -12.83
CA GLU A 232 -13.57 3.13 -14.23
C GLU A 232 -12.44 2.89 -15.22
N HIS A 233 -11.26 3.47 -14.96
CA HIS A 233 -10.12 3.39 -15.89
C HIS A 233 -9.33 2.09 -15.76
N TYR A 234 -9.31 1.48 -14.56
CA TYR A 234 -8.51 0.28 -14.29
C TYR A 234 -9.37 -0.92 -13.89
N ALA A 235 -10.59 -1.02 -14.44
CA ALA A 235 -11.53 -2.09 -14.13
C ALA A 235 -10.90 -3.49 -14.27
N GLY A 236 -11.10 -4.33 -13.24
CA GLY A 236 -10.57 -5.69 -13.19
C GLY A 236 -9.17 -5.83 -12.60
N THR A 237 -8.50 -4.73 -12.21
CA THR A 237 -7.24 -4.76 -11.46
C THR A 237 -7.49 -4.85 -9.95
N GLU A 238 -6.46 -5.26 -9.19
CA GLU A 238 -6.51 -5.27 -7.73
C GLU A 238 -6.73 -3.86 -7.17
N GLU A 239 -6.15 -2.84 -7.81
CA GLU A 239 -6.29 -1.44 -7.44
C GLU A 239 -7.73 -0.94 -7.59
N ALA A 240 -8.46 -1.40 -8.61
CA ALA A 240 -9.87 -1.04 -8.79
C ALA A 240 -10.75 -1.66 -7.69
N TYR A 241 -10.47 -2.88 -7.25
CA TYR A 241 -11.17 -3.48 -6.10
C TYR A 241 -10.84 -2.78 -4.79
N ALA A 242 -9.58 -2.46 -4.55
CA ALA A 242 -9.16 -1.68 -3.38
C ALA A 242 -9.76 -0.26 -3.40
N ALA A 243 -9.89 0.36 -4.58
CA ALA A 243 -10.56 1.64 -4.73
C ALA A 243 -12.06 1.56 -4.39
N LEU A 244 -12.73 0.45 -4.70
CA LEU A 244 -14.13 0.25 -4.31
C LEU A 244 -14.29 0.18 -2.79
N GLU A 245 -13.39 -0.50 -2.09
CA GLU A 245 -13.36 -0.55 -0.62
C GLU A 245 -13.06 0.83 -0.02
N GLY A 246 -12.07 1.55 -0.58
CA GLY A 246 -11.74 2.91 -0.18
C GLY A 246 -12.92 3.88 -0.41
N LEU A 247 -13.63 3.74 -1.51
CA LEU A 247 -14.81 4.51 -1.85
C LEU A 247 -15.95 4.29 -0.85
N GLU A 248 -16.21 3.03 -0.46
CA GLU A 248 -17.19 2.68 0.57
C GLU A 248 -16.88 3.41 1.88
N GLN A 249 -15.62 3.34 2.31
CA GLN A 249 -15.19 3.97 3.55
C GLN A 249 -15.36 5.51 3.52
N VAL A 250 -15.01 6.15 2.41
CA VAL A 250 -15.18 7.60 2.26
C VAL A 250 -16.64 8.01 2.32
N TYR A 251 -17.53 7.25 1.69
CA TYR A 251 -18.96 7.54 1.72
C TYR A 251 -19.58 7.35 3.12
N VAL A 252 -19.10 6.36 3.88
CA VAL A 252 -19.46 6.17 5.30
C VAL A 252 -18.96 7.36 6.13
N GLU A 253 -17.69 7.74 6.01
CA GLU A 253 -17.08 8.84 6.75
C GLU A 253 -17.71 10.21 6.43
N SER A 254 -18.08 10.42 5.17
CA SER A 254 -18.72 11.66 4.71
C SER A 254 -20.24 11.69 4.91
N ASN A 255 -20.84 10.62 5.44
CA ASN A 255 -22.29 10.46 5.64
C ASN A 255 -23.11 10.58 4.34
N LYS A 256 -22.58 10.04 3.22
CA LYS A 256 -23.19 10.07 1.89
C LYS A 256 -23.52 8.67 1.35
N ILE A 257 -23.96 7.76 2.23
CA ILE A 257 -24.09 6.33 1.89
C ILE A 257 -25.13 6.05 0.80
N ASP A 258 -26.19 6.84 0.71
CA ASP A 258 -27.20 6.67 -0.34
C ASP A 258 -26.64 6.92 -1.75
N GLU A 259 -25.64 7.83 -1.88
CA GLU A 259 -24.92 8.05 -3.13
C GLU A 259 -24.06 6.82 -3.49
N TYR A 260 -23.41 6.19 -2.49
CA TYR A 260 -22.65 4.96 -2.71
C TYR A 260 -23.54 3.82 -3.20
N ILE A 261 -24.68 3.61 -2.54
CA ILE A 261 -25.67 2.58 -2.93
C ILE A 261 -26.18 2.82 -4.36
N ALA A 262 -26.42 4.08 -4.72
CA ALA A 262 -26.81 4.43 -6.08
C ALA A 262 -25.69 4.13 -7.10
N TYR A 263 -24.44 4.47 -6.75
CA TYR A 263 -23.28 4.20 -7.60
C TYR A 263 -23.02 2.70 -7.78
N THR A 264 -23.07 1.89 -6.72
CA THR A 264 -22.83 0.44 -6.81
C THR A 264 -23.84 -0.28 -7.70
N LYS A 265 -25.08 0.21 -7.78
CA LYS A 265 -26.09 -0.30 -8.73
C LYS A 265 -25.66 -0.12 -10.20
N THR A 266 -24.84 0.88 -10.47
CA THR A 266 -24.26 1.08 -11.82
C THR A 266 -23.11 0.11 -12.10
N LEU A 267 -22.36 -0.29 -11.06
CA LEU A 267 -21.21 -1.20 -11.17
C LEU A 267 -21.59 -2.65 -11.48
N ASN A 268 -22.83 -3.05 -11.21
CA ASN A 268 -23.33 -4.39 -11.57
C ASN A 268 -23.14 -4.68 -13.08
N ARG A 269 -23.11 -3.64 -13.92
CA ARG A 269 -22.79 -3.77 -15.35
C ARG A 269 -21.32 -4.13 -15.60
N MET A 270 -20.42 -3.80 -14.67
CA MET A 270 -18.97 -4.08 -14.72
C MET A 270 -18.60 -5.37 -13.96
N LYS A 271 -19.60 -6.13 -13.44
CA LYS A 271 -19.40 -7.33 -12.60
C LYS A 271 -18.61 -7.08 -11.32
N MET A 272 -18.57 -5.84 -10.84
CA MET A 272 -18.00 -5.48 -9.55
C MET A 272 -19.12 -5.35 -8.52
N GLN A 273 -18.97 -5.97 -7.36
CA GLN A 273 -19.95 -5.93 -6.26
C GLN A 273 -19.27 -5.53 -4.97
N SER A 274 -19.94 -4.70 -4.14
CA SER A 274 -19.53 -4.45 -2.77
C SER A 274 -19.70 -5.72 -1.94
N ALA A 275 -18.75 -5.99 -1.05
CA ALA A 275 -18.83 -7.10 -0.11
C ALA A 275 -19.81 -6.84 1.04
N THR A 276 -20.11 -5.58 1.33
CA THR A 276 -20.94 -5.16 2.46
C THR A 276 -22.40 -5.02 2.03
N SER A 277 -23.33 -5.54 2.85
CA SER A 277 -24.75 -5.45 2.57
C SER A 277 -25.29 -4.02 2.79
N GLU A 278 -26.32 -3.65 2.03
CA GLU A 278 -26.92 -2.31 2.08
C GLU A 278 -27.42 -1.95 3.48
N ASP A 279 -28.00 -2.90 4.21
CA ASP A 279 -28.49 -2.68 5.58
C ASP A 279 -27.34 -2.36 6.54
N SER A 280 -26.22 -3.11 6.45
CA SER A 280 -25.05 -2.85 7.28
C SER A 280 -24.41 -1.50 6.97
N LEU A 281 -24.33 -1.11 5.72
CA LEU A 281 -23.75 0.18 5.32
C LEU A 281 -24.53 1.37 5.87
N VAL A 282 -25.88 1.33 5.78
CA VAL A 282 -26.74 2.40 6.30
C VAL A 282 -26.61 2.48 7.82
N TYR A 283 -26.60 1.31 8.51
CA TYR A 283 -26.45 1.27 9.96
C TYR A 283 -25.08 1.82 10.41
N VAL A 284 -23.97 1.30 9.84
CA VAL A 284 -22.61 1.69 10.26
C VAL A 284 -22.36 3.17 10.02
N THR A 285 -22.89 3.72 8.93
CA THR A 285 -22.78 5.16 8.65
C THR A 285 -23.46 6.00 9.74
N ALA A 286 -24.67 5.62 10.16
CA ALA A 286 -25.41 6.34 11.18
C ALA A 286 -24.80 6.13 12.59
N GLU A 287 -24.29 4.92 12.89
CA GLU A 287 -23.58 4.62 14.12
C GLU A 287 -22.29 5.46 14.24
N LEU A 288 -21.53 5.61 13.15
CA LEU A 288 -20.35 6.45 13.13
C LEU A 288 -20.68 7.91 13.48
N GLN A 289 -21.79 8.45 12.97
CA GLN A 289 -22.24 9.81 13.34
C GLN A 289 -22.55 9.91 14.85
N TYR A 290 -23.14 8.86 15.43
CA TYR A 290 -23.36 8.81 16.86
C TYR A 290 -22.06 8.82 17.66
N MET A 291 -21.08 8.00 17.28
CA MET A 291 -19.77 7.92 17.93
C MET A 291 -18.97 9.24 17.81
N LEU A 292 -19.19 10.01 16.75
CA LEU A 292 -18.59 11.34 16.54
C LEU A 292 -19.33 12.45 17.30
N GLY A 293 -20.45 12.15 17.98
CA GLY A 293 -21.27 13.13 18.66
C GLY A 293 -22.20 13.96 17.76
N ASN A 294 -22.31 13.59 16.49
CA ASN A 294 -23.18 14.24 15.51
C ASN A 294 -24.63 13.73 15.64
N TYR A 295 -25.24 13.90 16.81
CA TYR A 295 -26.51 13.26 17.19
C TYR A 295 -27.67 13.55 16.25
N ALA A 296 -27.73 14.74 15.62
CA ALA A 296 -28.79 15.06 14.65
C ALA A 296 -28.70 14.19 13.39
N GLN A 297 -27.49 14.01 12.87
CA GLN A 297 -27.25 13.14 11.71
C GLN A 297 -27.42 11.66 12.06
N ALA A 298 -26.97 11.26 13.24
CA ALA A 298 -27.16 9.91 13.78
C ALA A 298 -28.65 9.57 13.89
N ALA A 299 -29.45 10.44 14.52
CA ALA A 299 -30.90 10.22 14.68
C ALA A 299 -31.60 10.07 13.32
N ALA A 300 -31.28 10.95 12.37
CA ALA A 300 -31.86 10.88 11.02
C ALA A 300 -31.48 9.59 10.28
N GLY A 301 -30.18 9.22 10.29
CA GLY A 301 -29.71 8.00 9.65
C GLY A 301 -30.26 6.73 10.29
N LEU A 302 -30.28 6.65 11.62
CA LEU A 302 -30.82 5.50 12.35
C LEU A 302 -32.33 5.35 12.14
N THR A 303 -33.08 6.46 12.14
CA THR A 303 -34.52 6.43 11.81
C THR A 303 -34.76 5.93 10.38
N THR A 304 -33.93 6.37 9.44
CA THR A 304 -33.95 5.86 8.06
C THR A 304 -33.69 4.36 8.03
N TYR A 305 -32.68 3.88 8.77
CA TYR A 305 -32.39 2.46 8.90
C TYR A 305 -33.59 1.66 9.44
N LEU A 306 -34.15 2.12 10.56
CA LEU A 306 -35.30 1.48 11.20
C LEU A 306 -36.50 1.37 10.26
N THR A 307 -36.77 2.41 9.48
CA THR A 307 -37.89 2.44 8.55
C THR A 307 -37.67 1.51 7.33
N ARG A 308 -36.44 1.42 6.84
CA ARG A 308 -36.14 0.65 5.60
C ARG A 308 -35.91 -0.84 5.83
N PHE A 309 -35.32 -1.19 6.96
CA PHE A 309 -34.81 -2.54 7.17
C PHE A 309 -35.43 -3.31 8.34
N CYS A 310 -36.10 -2.63 9.27
CA CYS A 310 -36.66 -3.33 10.44
C CYS A 310 -38.11 -3.74 10.18
N PRO A 311 -38.53 -4.89 10.79
CA PRO A 311 -37.83 -5.70 11.78
C PRO A 311 -36.83 -6.73 11.26
N GLY A 312 -36.62 -6.85 9.96
CA GLY A 312 -35.80 -7.90 9.33
C GLY A 312 -34.29 -7.62 9.31
N GLY A 313 -33.85 -6.38 9.50
CA GLY A 313 -32.45 -5.97 9.47
C GLY A 313 -31.65 -6.50 10.64
N ARG A 314 -30.34 -6.69 10.42
CA ARG A 314 -29.43 -7.30 11.41
C ARG A 314 -29.20 -6.41 12.64
N HIS A 315 -29.37 -5.10 12.51
CA HIS A 315 -28.96 -4.12 13.51
C HIS A 315 -30.14 -3.38 14.17
N CYS A 316 -31.38 -3.89 14.02
CA CYS A 316 -32.58 -3.19 14.48
C CYS A 316 -32.52 -2.79 15.96
N THR A 317 -32.13 -3.71 16.86
CA THR A 317 -32.03 -3.43 18.30
C THR A 317 -31.01 -2.33 18.60
N ASN A 318 -29.82 -2.42 18.02
CA ASN A 318 -28.77 -1.41 18.18
C ASN A 318 -29.20 -0.06 17.59
N ALA A 319 -29.81 -0.08 16.40
CA ALA A 319 -30.29 1.13 15.74
C ALA A 319 -31.35 1.85 16.59
N THR A 320 -32.28 1.11 17.19
CA THR A 320 -33.28 1.68 18.11
C THR A 320 -32.61 2.30 19.34
N TYR A 321 -31.62 1.62 19.92
CA TYR A 321 -30.90 2.12 21.09
C TYR A 321 -30.12 3.42 20.76
N TYR A 322 -29.34 3.45 19.69
CA TYR A 322 -28.59 4.65 19.33
C TYR A 322 -29.48 5.80 18.83
N ALA A 323 -30.63 5.50 18.20
CA ALA A 323 -31.62 6.51 17.87
C ALA A 323 -32.21 7.15 19.12
N ALA A 324 -32.63 6.33 20.10
CA ALA A 324 -33.15 6.79 21.39
C ALA A 324 -32.13 7.70 22.09
N ASN A 325 -30.90 7.24 22.22
CA ASN A 325 -29.81 8.02 22.82
C ASN A 325 -29.53 9.32 22.05
N SER A 326 -29.54 9.30 20.72
CA SER A 326 -29.34 10.49 19.88
C SER A 326 -30.44 11.54 20.16
N TYR A 327 -31.70 11.12 20.18
CA TYR A 327 -32.82 12.01 20.52
C TYR A 327 -32.72 12.54 21.96
N TYR A 328 -32.28 11.69 22.91
CA TYR A 328 -32.03 12.13 24.28
C TYR A 328 -30.96 13.23 24.37
N GLN A 329 -29.84 13.07 23.69
CA GLN A 329 -28.76 14.08 23.62
C GLN A 329 -29.22 15.38 22.99
N LEU A 330 -30.12 15.30 22.01
CA LEU A 330 -30.76 16.45 21.36
C LEU A 330 -31.87 17.10 22.20
N LYS A 331 -32.19 16.55 23.39
CA LYS A 331 -33.29 16.96 24.24
C LYS A 331 -34.69 16.84 23.57
N GLN A 332 -34.77 15.98 22.55
CA GLN A 332 -36.02 15.62 21.88
C GLN A 332 -36.66 14.45 22.62
N TYR A 333 -37.19 14.75 23.82
CA TYR A 333 -37.58 13.72 24.78
C TYR A 333 -38.77 12.88 24.33
N ASP A 334 -39.68 13.43 23.53
CA ASP A 334 -40.81 12.66 23.01
C ASP A 334 -40.34 11.55 22.06
N GLN A 335 -39.44 11.87 21.15
CA GLN A 335 -38.84 10.88 20.22
C GLN A 335 -37.96 9.88 21.01
N ALA A 336 -37.22 10.35 22.01
CA ALA A 336 -36.42 9.47 22.86
C ALA A 336 -37.29 8.44 23.59
N ILE A 337 -38.42 8.89 24.22
CA ILE A 337 -39.38 8.01 24.90
C ILE A 337 -39.97 6.99 23.94
N GLU A 338 -40.36 7.39 22.73
CA GLU A 338 -40.87 6.49 21.70
C GLU A 338 -39.88 5.38 21.38
N GLN A 339 -38.63 5.72 21.10
CA GLN A 339 -37.59 4.73 20.73
C GLN A 339 -37.19 3.86 21.92
N TYR A 340 -37.03 4.41 23.13
CA TYR A 340 -36.76 3.61 24.33
C TYR A 340 -37.92 2.70 24.70
N SER A 341 -39.17 3.13 24.52
CA SER A 341 -40.34 2.28 24.74
C SER A 341 -40.36 1.10 23.76
N ALA A 342 -40.14 1.36 22.49
CA ALA A 342 -40.00 0.32 21.47
C ALA A 342 -38.89 -0.67 21.83
N LEU A 343 -37.75 -0.17 22.31
CA LEU A 343 -36.61 -0.99 22.73
C LEU A 343 -36.97 -1.85 23.96
N ALA A 344 -37.68 -1.27 24.96
CA ALA A 344 -38.10 -2.00 26.14
C ALA A 344 -39.03 -3.18 25.80
N ASP A 345 -39.74 -3.14 24.68
CA ASP A 345 -40.67 -4.22 24.26
C ASP A 345 -39.95 -5.38 23.54
N ILE A 346 -38.69 -5.23 23.18
CA ILE A 346 -37.88 -6.30 22.57
C ILE A 346 -37.34 -7.22 23.67
N GLN A 347 -37.91 -8.43 23.78
CA GLN A 347 -37.47 -9.40 24.80
C GLN A 347 -36.02 -9.84 24.61
N GLY A 348 -35.28 -9.89 25.72
CA GLY A 348 -33.89 -10.40 25.72
C GLY A 348 -32.88 -9.45 25.11
N ASN A 349 -33.22 -8.20 24.80
CA ASN A 349 -32.23 -7.24 24.32
C ASN A 349 -31.32 -6.74 25.48
N PRO A 350 -30.05 -6.43 25.20
CA PRO A 350 -29.09 -6.03 26.24
C PRO A 350 -29.38 -4.64 26.85
N TYR A 351 -30.20 -3.83 26.21
CA TYR A 351 -30.49 -2.44 26.60
C TYR A 351 -31.82 -2.27 27.35
N MET A 352 -32.53 -3.36 27.65
CA MET A 352 -33.87 -3.32 28.22
C MET A 352 -33.91 -2.57 29.55
N GLU A 353 -32.95 -2.81 30.43
CA GLU A 353 -32.84 -2.19 31.72
C GLU A 353 -32.70 -0.65 31.61
N GLU A 354 -31.75 -0.21 30.78
CA GLU A 354 -31.52 1.22 30.50
C GLU A 354 -32.73 1.87 29.82
N ALA A 355 -33.34 1.18 28.87
CA ALA A 355 -34.53 1.67 28.17
C ALA A 355 -35.69 1.91 29.15
N CYS A 356 -35.99 0.94 30.01
CA CYS A 356 -37.03 1.11 31.05
C CYS A 356 -36.73 2.29 32.00
N MET A 357 -35.47 2.41 32.43
CA MET A 357 -35.04 3.51 33.29
C MET A 357 -35.27 4.86 32.62
N ARG A 358 -34.81 5.02 31.40
CA ARG A 358 -34.92 6.28 30.63
C ARG A 358 -36.38 6.70 30.38
N VAL A 359 -37.24 5.73 30.01
CA VAL A 359 -38.68 6.03 29.84
C VAL A 359 -39.30 6.44 31.16
N ALA A 360 -39.00 5.74 32.26
CA ALA A 360 -39.53 6.07 33.57
C ALA A 360 -39.14 7.48 34.03
N GLU A 361 -37.83 7.81 33.96
CA GLU A 361 -37.30 9.12 34.32
C GLU A 361 -37.92 10.25 33.47
N LEU A 362 -37.88 10.12 32.14
CA LEU A 362 -38.42 11.13 31.24
C LEU A 362 -39.93 11.33 31.38
N SER A 363 -40.68 10.24 31.57
CA SER A 363 -42.13 10.32 31.79
C SER A 363 -42.46 10.95 33.16
N TYR A 364 -41.66 10.68 34.19
CA TYR A 364 -41.81 11.34 35.49
C TYR A 364 -41.59 12.86 35.38
N ASP A 365 -40.54 13.30 34.72
CA ASP A 365 -40.24 14.72 34.50
C ASP A 365 -41.34 15.42 33.70
N LYS A 366 -42.01 14.72 32.80
CA LYS A 366 -43.18 15.20 32.05
C LYS A 366 -44.49 15.13 32.86
N GLN A 367 -44.47 14.67 34.09
CA GLN A 367 -45.64 14.44 34.94
C GLN A 367 -46.62 13.37 34.43
N GLU A 368 -46.12 12.48 33.56
CA GLU A 368 -46.86 11.31 33.05
C GLU A 368 -46.71 10.13 34.03
N TYR A 369 -47.14 10.32 35.25
CA TYR A 369 -46.86 9.42 36.39
C TYR A 369 -47.33 7.97 36.17
N ARG A 370 -48.39 7.74 35.41
CA ARG A 370 -48.85 6.37 35.11
C ARG A 370 -47.81 5.62 34.24
N THR A 371 -47.29 6.28 33.23
CA THR A 371 -46.26 5.72 32.36
C THR A 371 -44.96 5.50 33.16
N ALA A 372 -44.57 6.49 33.95
CA ALA A 372 -43.39 6.38 34.81
C ALA A 372 -43.48 5.18 35.74
N LEU A 373 -44.59 5.03 36.47
CA LEU A 373 -44.80 3.90 37.38
C LEU A 373 -44.75 2.55 36.66
N TYR A 374 -45.36 2.44 35.50
CA TYR A 374 -45.31 1.21 34.70
C TYR A 374 -43.87 0.80 34.34
N TYR A 375 -43.04 1.73 33.88
CA TYR A 375 -41.67 1.43 33.50
C TYR A 375 -40.75 1.25 34.73
N PHE A 376 -40.97 1.91 35.86
CA PHE A 376 -40.29 1.61 37.12
C PHE A 376 -40.58 0.19 37.59
N GLN A 377 -41.84 -0.26 37.53
CA GLN A 377 -42.21 -1.64 37.89
C GLN A 377 -41.53 -2.65 36.96
N ARG A 378 -41.56 -2.38 35.68
CA ARG A 378 -40.91 -3.24 34.69
C ARG A 378 -39.37 -3.29 34.86
N MET A 379 -38.76 -2.18 35.23
CA MET A 379 -37.35 -2.12 35.58
C MET A 379 -37.01 -3.01 36.80
N GLN A 380 -37.89 -3.10 37.82
CA GLN A 380 -37.68 -3.99 38.97
C GLN A 380 -37.57 -5.46 38.54
N GLU A 381 -38.31 -5.88 37.52
CA GLU A 381 -38.31 -7.25 37.01
C GLU A 381 -37.01 -7.59 36.23
N VAL A 382 -36.44 -6.61 35.51
CA VAL A 382 -35.31 -6.83 34.65
C VAL A 382 -33.98 -6.36 35.22
N ALA A 383 -33.97 -5.61 36.33
CA ALA A 383 -32.77 -5.02 36.91
C ALA A 383 -31.76 -6.08 37.36
N SER A 384 -30.56 -5.99 36.79
CA SER A 384 -29.42 -6.85 37.09
C SER A 384 -28.65 -6.40 38.32
N SER A 385 -28.65 -5.10 38.63
CA SER A 385 -27.92 -4.52 39.76
C SER A 385 -28.85 -4.11 40.94
N SER A 386 -28.30 -4.19 42.16
CA SER A 386 -29.00 -3.74 43.38
C SER A 386 -29.33 -2.23 43.36
N ASN A 387 -28.45 -1.43 42.74
CA ASN A 387 -28.66 0.02 42.63
C ASN A 387 -29.82 0.35 41.70
N HIS A 388 -29.94 -0.32 40.57
CA HIS A 388 -31.05 -0.11 39.64
C HIS A 388 -32.37 -0.58 40.23
N ARG A 389 -32.36 -1.68 40.99
CA ARG A 389 -33.56 -2.12 41.75
C ARG A 389 -33.98 -1.07 42.77
N LEU A 390 -33.02 -0.48 43.49
CA LEU A 390 -33.30 0.59 44.46
C LEU A 390 -33.91 1.83 43.80
N THR A 391 -33.32 2.27 42.68
CA THR A 391 -33.85 3.39 41.87
C THR A 391 -35.28 3.10 41.43
N ALA A 392 -35.55 1.89 40.95
CA ALA A 392 -36.89 1.48 40.53
C ALA A 392 -37.90 1.38 41.68
N MET A 393 -37.44 1.24 42.92
CA MET A 393 -38.32 1.22 44.15
C MET A 393 -38.61 2.61 44.70
N ILE A 394 -37.73 3.58 44.46
CA ILE A 394 -37.83 4.94 44.98
C ILE A 394 -38.59 5.88 44.01
N GLY A 395 -38.45 5.67 42.69
CA GLY A 395 -39.17 6.40 41.63
C GLY A 395 -40.61 5.97 41.54
#